data_f1dd7f5e9d26e76b13442238b13d266f
#
_entry.id   f1dd7f5e9d26e76b13442238b13d266f
#
_cell.length_a   1.000
_cell.length_b   1.000
_cell.length_c   1.000
_cell.angle_alpha   90.00
_cell.angle_beta   90.00
_cell.angle_gamma   90.00
#
_symmetry.space_group_name_H-M   'P 1'
#
loop_
_entity.id
_entity.type
_entity.pdbx_description
1 polymer ?
#
loop_
_entity_poly.entity_id
_entity_poly.type
_entity_poly.pdbx_seq_one_letter_code
_entity_poly.pdbx_strand_id
1 'polypeptide(L)'
;SEMCIRDSVKPGDMVLVDGKPVGEPERTRLFRYHKPDGLVTTHKDPEGRPTVFERLPQGLPRLISVGRLDLTSEGLLLLTNDGALSRQLELPSTGWLRRYRVRVHGGVSPDKLKRLADGMVVERVKYGPIEAAIDSQQRSNTWLSMSLREGKNREIRRVMQALELPVTRLIRVAYGPFQLGQLPRGAAEEGPGKILREQVPGLVK
;
A
#
# COMPACT_ATOMS: atom_id res chain seq x y z
N SER A 1 22.69 22.04 30.43
CA SER A 1 21.68 20.99 30.64
C SER A 1 20.36 21.49 30.07
N GLU A 2 20.11 21.24 28.82
CA GLU A 2 18.81 21.53 28.20
C GLU A 2 17.80 20.51 28.71
N MET A 3 16.84 20.99 29.49
CA MET A 3 15.73 20.20 29.96
C MET A 3 14.72 20.05 28.79
N CYS A 4 14.62 18.86 28.18
CA CYS A 4 13.59 18.56 27.21
C CYS A 4 12.23 18.59 27.92
N ILE A 5 11.53 19.71 27.85
CA ILE A 5 10.15 19.84 28.31
C ILE A 5 9.26 19.28 27.16
N ARG A 6 8.60 18.17 27.40
CA ARG A 6 7.58 17.61 26.50
C ARG A 6 6.23 18.22 26.86
N ASP A 7 6.00 19.46 26.51
CA ASP A 7 4.68 20.06 26.64
C ASP A 7 3.80 19.66 25.46
N SER A 8 2.55 19.32 25.77
CA SER A 8 1.56 19.00 24.74
C SER A 8 1.01 20.30 24.15
N VAL A 9 1.21 20.51 22.86
CA VAL A 9 0.61 21.62 22.12
C VAL A 9 -0.91 21.44 22.07
N LYS A 10 -1.67 22.47 22.46
CA LYS A 10 -3.15 22.49 22.42
C LYS A 10 -3.62 23.22 21.16
N PRO A 11 -4.87 22.90 20.71
CA PRO A 11 -5.49 23.71 19.66
C PRO A 11 -5.55 25.19 20.05
N GLY A 12 -4.99 26.06 19.21
CA GLY A 12 -4.89 27.51 19.45
C GLY A 12 -3.54 28.00 19.94
N ASP A 13 -2.61 27.11 20.30
CA ASP A 13 -1.25 27.50 20.65
C ASP A 13 -0.47 27.95 19.41
N MET A 14 0.26 29.06 19.52
CA MET A 14 1.17 29.53 18.49
C MET A 14 2.49 28.76 18.60
N VAL A 15 2.73 27.85 17.66
CA VAL A 15 4.00 27.11 17.59
C VAL A 15 4.95 27.84 16.64
N LEU A 16 6.16 28.09 17.10
CA LEU A 16 7.22 28.69 16.30
C LEU A 16 8.32 27.64 16.05
N VAL A 17 8.75 27.50 14.80
CA VAL A 17 9.93 26.72 14.41
C VAL A 17 10.94 27.68 13.80
N ASP A 18 12.11 27.79 14.39
CA ASP A 18 13.14 28.75 14.01
C ASP A 18 12.61 30.21 13.93
N GLY A 19 11.76 30.58 14.93
CA GLY A 19 11.14 31.90 15.00
C GLY A 19 10.04 32.19 13.99
N LYS A 20 9.66 31.22 13.16
CA LYS A 20 8.56 31.34 12.18
C LYS A 20 7.32 30.59 12.68
N PRO A 21 6.13 31.23 12.63
CA PRO A 21 4.91 30.55 13.03
C PRO A 21 4.64 29.36 12.12
N VAL A 22 4.33 28.22 12.73
CA VAL A 22 3.80 27.04 12.01
C VAL A 22 2.36 27.37 11.63
N GLY A 23 2.06 27.32 10.33
CA GLY A 23 0.70 27.56 9.82
C GLY A 23 -0.31 26.56 10.37
N GLU A 24 -1.59 26.87 10.17
CA GLU A 24 -2.66 25.93 10.51
C GLU A 24 -2.42 24.56 9.83
N PRO A 25 -2.75 23.44 10.50
CA PRO A 25 -2.63 22.12 9.91
C PRO A 25 -3.41 22.05 8.59
N GLU A 26 -2.75 21.64 7.52
CA GLU A 26 -3.45 21.40 6.26
C GLU A 26 -4.54 20.34 6.49
N ARG A 27 -5.68 20.48 5.75
CA ARG A 27 -6.72 19.46 5.74
C ARG A 27 -6.12 18.09 5.40
N THR A 28 -6.62 17.04 6.03
CA THR A 28 -6.23 15.67 5.70
C THR A 28 -6.61 15.34 4.26
N ARG A 29 -5.64 14.90 3.48
CA ARG A 29 -5.79 14.52 2.08
C ARG A 29 -5.27 13.11 1.86
N LEU A 30 -5.93 12.35 0.99
CA LEU A 30 -5.52 11.02 0.57
C LEU A 30 -5.42 10.97 -0.95
N PHE A 31 -4.34 10.39 -1.44
CA PHE A 31 -4.08 10.24 -2.87
C PHE A 31 -3.96 8.77 -3.24
N ARG A 32 -4.46 8.42 -4.40
CA ARG A 32 -4.19 7.16 -5.09
C ARG A 32 -3.00 7.39 -6.01
N TYR A 33 -1.99 6.57 -5.89
CA TYR A 33 -0.80 6.62 -6.75
C TYR A 33 -0.63 5.28 -7.46
N HIS A 34 -0.43 5.31 -8.77
CA HIS A 34 -0.08 4.09 -9.52
C HIS A 34 1.43 3.93 -9.53
N LYS A 35 1.93 3.23 -8.51
CA LYS A 35 3.35 2.94 -8.39
C LYS A 35 3.80 2.05 -9.56
N PRO A 36 4.78 2.46 -10.40
CA PRO A 36 5.47 1.56 -11.31
C PRO A 36 6.40 0.60 -10.55
N ASP A 37 6.88 -0.44 -11.21
CA ASP A 37 8.01 -1.24 -10.71
C ASP A 37 9.30 -0.42 -10.66
N GLY A 38 10.31 -0.90 -9.94
CA GLY A 38 11.62 -0.26 -9.85
C GLY A 38 11.72 0.92 -8.89
N LEU A 39 10.67 1.23 -8.11
CA LEU A 39 10.71 2.27 -7.09
C LEU A 39 10.56 1.66 -5.68
N VAL A 40 11.39 2.10 -4.74
CA VAL A 40 11.24 1.75 -3.32
C VAL A 40 10.26 2.69 -2.61
N THR A 41 9.47 2.15 -1.69
CA THR A 41 8.50 2.91 -0.89
C THR A 41 9.18 3.43 0.39
N THR A 42 10.06 4.41 0.23
CA THR A 42 10.77 5.12 1.32
C THR A 42 11.12 6.53 0.89
N HIS A 43 11.24 7.45 1.85
CA HIS A 43 11.72 8.81 1.58
C HIS A 43 13.21 8.88 1.30
N LYS A 44 13.99 7.97 1.87
CA LYS A 44 15.43 7.89 1.65
C LYS A 44 15.85 6.43 1.60
N ASP A 45 16.52 6.05 0.54
CA ASP A 45 17.05 4.69 0.39
C ASP A 45 18.56 4.68 0.64
N PRO A 46 19.06 3.86 1.59
CA PRO A 46 20.49 3.78 1.86
C PRO A 46 21.31 3.19 0.70
N GLU A 47 20.68 2.45 -0.20
CA GLU A 47 21.32 1.86 -1.38
C GLU A 47 21.24 2.77 -2.62
N GLY A 48 20.66 3.99 -2.49
CA GLY A 48 20.55 4.95 -3.60
C GLY A 48 19.58 4.55 -4.71
N ARG A 49 18.68 3.59 -4.46
CA ARG A 49 17.65 3.22 -5.43
C ARG A 49 16.60 4.32 -5.56
N PRO A 50 16.00 4.53 -6.74
CA PRO A 50 14.97 5.55 -6.92
C PRO A 50 13.76 5.28 -6.03
N THR A 51 13.26 6.35 -5.38
CA THR A 51 12.14 6.25 -4.45
C THR A 51 10.81 6.66 -5.10
N VAL A 52 9.70 6.22 -4.53
CA VAL A 52 8.37 6.68 -4.92
C VAL A 52 8.29 8.21 -4.81
N PHE A 53 8.82 8.79 -3.72
CA PHE A 53 8.66 10.21 -3.41
C PHE A 53 9.46 11.12 -4.35
N GLU A 54 10.57 10.66 -4.90
CA GLU A 54 11.35 11.38 -5.94
C GLU A 54 10.64 11.39 -7.30
N ARG A 55 9.71 10.47 -7.52
CA ARG A 55 9.00 10.28 -8.80
C ARG A 55 7.53 10.72 -8.76
N LEU A 56 7.08 11.32 -7.65
CA LEU A 56 5.73 11.87 -7.58
C LEU A 56 5.58 13.06 -8.55
N PRO A 57 4.36 13.27 -9.11
CA PRO A 57 4.04 14.48 -9.87
C PRO A 57 4.29 15.75 -9.04
N GLN A 58 4.69 16.83 -9.72
CA GLN A 58 4.86 18.13 -9.07
C GLN A 58 3.53 18.69 -8.56
N GLY A 59 3.59 19.60 -7.59
CA GLY A 59 2.42 20.28 -7.04
C GLY A 59 1.67 19.52 -5.96
N LEU A 60 2.16 18.34 -5.56
CA LEU A 60 1.61 17.59 -4.42
C LEU A 60 2.19 18.11 -3.09
N PRO A 61 1.42 18.08 -1.99
CA PRO A 61 1.94 18.39 -0.67
C PRO A 61 2.98 17.34 -0.24
N ARG A 62 3.63 17.57 0.90
CA ARG A 62 4.46 16.53 1.50
C ARG A 62 3.59 15.33 1.87
N LEU A 63 3.88 14.17 1.28
CA LEU A 63 3.12 12.95 1.45
C LEU A 63 3.94 11.85 2.11
N ILE A 64 3.25 10.97 2.83
CA ILE A 64 3.75 9.69 3.33
C ILE A 64 2.92 8.55 2.73
N SER A 65 3.46 7.35 2.66
CA SER A 65 2.72 6.19 2.16
C SER A 65 1.88 5.53 3.24
N VAL A 66 0.73 5.00 2.85
CA VAL A 66 -0.07 4.08 3.66
C VAL A 66 0.39 2.66 3.34
N GLY A 67 1.21 2.11 4.22
CA GLY A 67 1.91 0.86 3.97
C GLY A 67 2.95 0.97 2.86
N ARG A 68 3.34 -0.19 2.33
CA ARG A 68 4.40 -0.28 1.31
C ARG A 68 4.02 -1.22 0.18
N LEU A 69 4.66 -1.01 -0.96
CA LEU A 69 4.79 -1.99 -2.03
C LEU A 69 6.29 -2.25 -2.26
N ASP A 70 6.65 -3.49 -2.51
CA ASP A 70 8.03 -3.87 -2.81
C ASP A 70 8.54 -3.20 -4.08
N LEU A 71 9.86 -3.19 -4.27
CA LEU A 71 10.54 -2.65 -5.44
C LEU A 71 9.90 -3.13 -6.75
N THR A 72 9.68 -4.44 -6.88
CA THR A 72 9.13 -5.11 -8.07
C THR A 72 7.61 -5.25 -8.07
N SER A 73 6.90 -4.62 -7.12
CA SER A 73 5.44 -4.61 -7.07
C SER A 73 4.90 -3.30 -7.61
N GLU A 74 3.81 -3.40 -8.37
CA GLU A 74 3.17 -2.29 -9.07
C GLU A 74 1.76 -2.00 -8.53
N GLY A 75 1.18 -0.91 -8.99
CA GLY A 75 -0.24 -0.63 -8.81
C GLY A 75 -0.56 0.33 -7.68
N LEU A 76 -1.71 0.17 -7.08
CA LEU A 76 -2.28 1.12 -6.13
C LEU A 76 -1.44 1.24 -4.85
N LEU A 77 -0.86 2.41 -4.64
CA LEU A 77 -0.30 2.84 -3.38
C LEU A 77 -1.09 4.06 -2.89
N LEU A 78 -1.53 4.04 -1.64
CA LEU A 78 -2.17 5.19 -1.02
C LEU A 78 -1.10 6.08 -0.39
N LEU A 79 -1.27 7.40 -0.55
CA LEU A 79 -0.40 8.41 0.02
C LEU A 79 -1.25 9.44 0.76
N THR A 80 -0.76 9.98 1.87
CA THR A 80 -1.48 10.99 2.66
C THR A 80 -0.53 12.00 3.26
N ASN A 81 -1.02 13.20 3.56
CA ASN A 81 -0.31 14.20 4.36
C ASN A 81 -0.54 14.04 5.87
N ASP A 82 -1.29 13.04 6.30
CA ASP A 82 -1.69 12.83 7.69
C ASP A 82 -1.16 11.47 8.21
N GLY A 83 -0.23 11.55 9.18
CA GLY A 83 0.39 10.37 9.79
C GLY A 83 -0.57 9.54 10.65
N ALA A 84 -1.58 10.17 11.28
CA ALA A 84 -2.57 9.46 12.08
C ALA A 84 -3.48 8.63 11.18
N LEU A 85 -3.89 9.22 10.04
CA LEU A 85 -4.65 8.50 9.01
C LEU A 85 -3.85 7.32 8.45
N SER A 86 -2.57 7.53 8.07
CA SER A 86 -1.72 6.45 7.55
C SER A 86 -1.67 5.29 8.54
N ARG A 87 -1.37 5.58 9.81
CA ARG A 87 -1.28 4.57 10.86
C ARG A 87 -2.59 3.80 11.04
N GLN A 88 -3.74 4.47 11.06
CA GLN A 88 -5.04 3.82 11.23
C GLN A 88 -5.35 2.87 10.05
N LEU A 89 -5.05 3.30 8.82
CA LEU A 89 -5.30 2.49 7.63
C LEU A 89 -4.37 1.27 7.52
N GLU A 90 -3.21 1.33 8.15
CA GLU A 90 -2.24 0.22 8.18
C GLU A 90 -2.54 -0.82 9.25
N LEU A 91 -3.35 -0.50 10.27
CA LEU A 91 -3.65 -1.42 11.36
C LEU A 91 -4.27 -2.73 10.83
N PRO A 92 -3.81 -3.89 11.31
CA PRO A 92 -4.41 -5.18 10.97
C PRO A 92 -5.90 -5.27 11.31
N SER A 93 -6.34 -4.56 12.38
CA SER A 93 -7.74 -4.49 12.81
C SER A 93 -8.66 -3.81 11.79
N THR A 94 -8.13 -2.93 10.93
CA THR A 94 -8.88 -2.33 9.83
C THR A 94 -9.30 -3.39 8.80
N GLY A 95 -8.54 -4.48 8.67
CA GLY A 95 -8.91 -5.68 7.92
C GLY A 95 -9.25 -5.46 6.45
N TRP A 96 -8.80 -4.37 5.85
CA TRP A 96 -9.13 -4.05 4.48
C TRP A 96 -8.63 -5.10 3.50
N LEU A 97 -9.52 -5.52 2.61
CA LEU A 97 -9.21 -6.46 1.54
C LEU A 97 -8.27 -5.82 0.52
N ARG A 98 -7.19 -6.50 0.22
CA ARG A 98 -6.23 -6.13 -0.81
C ARG A 98 -6.42 -7.05 -2.00
N ARG A 99 -6.60 -6.49 -3.18
CA ARG A 99 -6.75 -7.26 -4.42
C ARG A 99 -5.56 -7.04 -5.33
N TYR A 100 -5.11 -8.13 -5.91
CA TYR A 100 -3.94 -8.14 -6.80
C TYR A 100 -4.26 -8.86 -8.09
N ARG A 101 -3.63 -8.41 -9.18
CA ARG A 101 -3.42 -9.20 -10.39
C ARG A 101 -2.01 -9.76 -10.35
N VAL A 102 -1.90 -11.05 -10.52
CA VAL A 102 -0.65 -11.79 -10.34
C VAL A 102 -0.38 -12.59 -11.61
N ARG A 103 0.80 -12.38 -12.21
CA ARG A 103 1.24 -13.19 -13.34
C ARG A 103 2.28 -14.19 -12.86
N VAL A 104 2.07 -15.45 -13.23
CA VAL A 104 3.01 -16.55 -13.02
C VAL A 104 3.43 -17.14 -14.35
N HIS A 105 4.58 -17.82 -14.39
CA HIS A 105 5.03 -18.54 -15.57
C HIS A 105 4.37 -19.92 -15.65
N GLY A 106 3.94 -20.32 -16.84
CA GLY A 106 3.32 -21.62 -17.10
C GLY A 106 1.84 -21.70 -16.77
N GLY A 107 1.32 -22.92 -16.85
CA GLY A 107 -0.07 -23.23 -16.53
C GLY A 107 -0.29 -23.45 -15.03
N VAL A 108 -1.48 -23.13 -14.58
CA VAL A 108 -1.88 -23.28 -13.16
C VAL A 108 -3.06 -24.22 -13.06
N SER A 109 -2.93 -25.26 -12.22
CA SER A 109 -4.06 -26.12 -11.86
C SER A 109 -4.92 -25.44 -10.79
N PRO A 110 -6.25 -25.44 -10.92
CA PRO A 110 -7.17 -24.94 -9.89
C PRO A 110 -6.95 -25.58 -8.52
N ASP A 111 -6.54 -26.85 -8.45
CA ASP A 111 -6.31 -27.55 -7.19
C ASP A 111 -5.09 -27.01 -6.43
N LYS A 112 -4.06 -26.52 -7.12
CA LYS A 112 -2.96 -25.80 -6.47
C LYS A 112 -3.47 -24.53 -5.77
N LEU A 113 -4.40 -23.80 -6.36
CA LEU A 113 -4.94 -22.57 -5.79
C LEU A 113 -5.87 -22.83 -4.60
N LYS A 114 -6.58 -23.94 -4.56
CA LYS A 114 -7.44 -24.31 -3.41
C LYS A 114 -6.65 -24.37 -2.10
N ARG A 115 -5.37 -24.74 -2.14
CA ARG A 115 -4.50 -24.78 -0.97
C ARG A 115 -4.30 -23.41 -0.31
N LEU A 116 -4.54 -22.32 -1.04
CA LEU A 116 -4.42 -20.95 -0.52
C LEU A 116 -5.65 -20.53 0.30
N ALA A 117 -6.82 -21.14 0.05
CA ALA A 117 -8.08 -20.74 0.68
C ALA A 117 -8.10 -20.95 2.20
N ASP A 118 -7.39 -21.94 2.70
CA ASP A 118 -7.28 -22.25 4.14
C ASP A 118 -6.06 -21.58 4.80
N GLY A 119 -5.28 -20.85 4.01
CA GLY A 119 -3.96 -20.36 4.41
C GLY A 119 -2.92 -21.47 4.38
N MET A 120 -1.66 -21.09 4.58
CA MET A 120 -0.57 -22.06 4.55
C MET A 120 0.61 -21.63 5.43
N VAL A 121 1.43 -22.58 5.81
CA VAL A 121 2.69 -22.34 6.51
C VAL A 121 3.84 -22.46 5.51
N VAL A 122 4.64 -21.41 5.39
CA VAL A 122 5.85 -21.40 4.56
C VAL A 122 7.01 -20.92 5.42
N GLU A 123 8.10 -21.68 5.45
CA GLU A 123 9.31 -21.35 6.24
C GLU A 123 9.01 -20.96 7.70
N ARG A 124 8.12 -21.68 8.37
CA ARG A 124 7.62 -21.45 9.74
C ARG A 124 6.76 -20.19 9.92
N VAL A 125 6.45 -19.47 8.83
CA VAL A 125 5.52 -18.33 8.87
C VAL A 125 4.13 -18.80 8.45
N LYS A 126 3.14 -18.59 9.33
CA LYS A 126 1.74 -18.87 9.01
C LYS A 126 1.16 -17.69 8.20
N TYR A 127 0.67 -17.96 7.03
CA TYR A 127 -0.08 -17.03 6.17
C TYR A 127 -1.56 -17.33 6.25
N GLY A 128 -2.38 -16.29 6.28
CA GLY A 128 -3.83 -16.40 6.31
C GLY A 128 -4.44 -16.82 4.97
N PRO A 129 -5.77 -16.96 4.93
CA PRO A 129 -6.51 -17.31 3.72
C PRO A 129 -6.27 -16.32 2.58
N ILE A 130 -6.04 -16.86 1.38
CA ILE A 130 -5.94 -16.08 0.14
C ILE A 130 -6.94 -16.67 -0.86
N GLU A 131 -7.90 -15.86 -1.29
CA GLU A 131 -8.77 -16.19 -2.39
C GLU A 131 -7.99 -16.01 -3.70
N ALA A 132 -7.97 -17.03 -4.55
CA ALA A 132 -7.27 -16.98 -5.82
C ALA A 132 -8.12 -17.60 -6.93
N ALA A 133 -8.18 -16.92 -8.08
CA ALA A 133 -8.88 -17.38 -9.27
C ALA A 133 -8.02 -17.17 -10.52
N ILE A 134 -8.19 -18.04 -11.51
CA ILE A 134 -7.54 -17.90 -12.82
C ILE A 134 -8.37 -16.93 -13.66
N ASP A 135 -7.74 -15.80 -14.06
CA ASP A 135 -8.37 -14.82 -14.96
C ASP A 135 -8.15 -15.21 -16.43
N SER A 136 -6.92 -15.60 -16.77
CA SER A 136 -6.57 -16.06 -18.11
C SER A 136 -5.33 -16.94 -18.08
N GLN A 137 -5.28 -17.93 -18.96
CA GLN A 137 -4.16 -18.85 -19.09
C GLN A 137 -3.74 -18.93 -20.55
N GLN A 138 -2.45 -18.68 -20.78
CA GLN A 138 -1.79 -18.80 -22.08
C GLN A 138 -0.65 -19.81 -21.95
N ARG A 139 -0.05 -20.24 -23.08
CA ARG A 139 1.00 -21.28 -23.09
C ARG A 139 2.15 -21.02 -22.10
N SER A 140 2.57 -19.78 -21.97
CA SER A 140 3.75 -19.39 -21.16
C SER A 140 3.43 -18.63 -19.90
N ASN A 141 2.20 -18.12 -19.73
CA ASN A 141 1.83 -17.28 -18.58
C ASN A 141 0.37 -17.50 -18.17
N THR A 142 0.15 -17.44 -16.86
CA THR A 142 -1.20 -17.42 -16.29
C THR A 142 -1.37 -16.15 -15.47
N TRP A 143 -2.48 -15.45 -15.69
CA TRP A 143 -2.92 -14.35 -14.85
C TRP A 143 -3.93 -14.83 -13.82
N LEU A 144 -3.73 -14.40 -12.59
CA LEU A 144 -4.58 -14.72 -11.44
C LEU A 144 -5.10 -13.43 -10.81
N SER A 145 -6.33 -13.46 -10.32
CA SER A 145 -6.85 -12.53 -9.33
C SER A 145 -6.64 -13.13 -7.94
N MET A 146 -6.03 -12.36 -7.04
CA MET A 146 -5.78 -12.79 -5.67
C MET A 146 -6.28 -11.74 -4.67
N SER A 147 -6.96 -12.20 -3.61
CA SER A 147 -7.51 -11.33 -2.56
C SER A 147 -7.12 -11.83 -1.18
N LEU A 148 -6.64 -10.92 -0.32
CA LEU A 148 -6.22 -11.24 1.04
C LEU A 148 -6.40 -10.03 1.97
N ARG A 149 -6.55 -10.28 3.28
CA ARG A 149 -6.70 -9.23 4.30
C ARG A 149 -5.40 -8.93 5.03
N GLU A 150 -4.46 -9.83 5.00
CA GLU A 150 -3.12 -9.65 5.57
C GLU A 150 -2.21 -8.82 4.65
N GLY A 151 -1.05 -8.45 5.14
CA GLY A 151 -0.04 -7.70 4.40
C GLY A 151 1.35 -8.04 4.91
N LYS A 152 1.62 -9.32 5.15
CA LYS A 152 2.94 -9.79 5.56
C LYS A 152 3.97 -9.55 4.46
N ASN A 153 5.22 -9.42 4.86
CA ASN A 153 6.30 -9.14 3.91
C ASN A 153 6.34 -10.17 2.78
N ARG A 154 6.20 -9.69 1.54
CA ARG A 154 6.25 -10.47 0.30
C ARG A 154 5.33 -11.70 0.29
N GLU A 155 4.21 -11.64 1.00
CA GLU A 155 3.29 -12.75 1.28
C GLU A 155 2.89 -13.51 0.00
N ILE A 156 2.30 -12.84 -0.99
CA ILE A 156 1.90 -13.48 -2.26
C ILE A 156 3.10 -14.17 -2.93
N ARG A 157 4.26 -13.51 -2.98
CA ARG A 157 5.44 -14.09 -3.62
C ARG A 157 5.93 -15.34 -2.93
N ARG A 158 5.92 -15.36 -1.57
CA ARG A 158 6.37 -16.50 -0.77
C ARG A 158 5.42 -17.68 -0.87
N VAL A 159 4.10 -17.46 -0.75
CA VAL A 159 3.13 -18.54 -0.84
C VAL A 159 3.07 -19.12 -2.25
N MET A 160 3.16 -18.28 -3.29
CA MET A 160 3.19 -18.74 -4.68
C MET A 160 4.49 -19.50 -5.01
N GLN A 161 5.63 -19.06 -4.47
CA GLN A 161 6.90 -19.79 -4.58
C GLN A 161 6.82 -21.19 -3.96
N ALA A 162 6.17 -21.30 -2.80
CA ALA A 162 5.96 -22.59 -2.13
C ALA A 162 5.02 -23.55 -2.91
N LEU A 163 4.18 -23.00 -3.79
CA LEU A 163 3.37 -23.75 -4.74
C LEU A 163 4.08 -24.04 -6.07
N GLU A 164 5.38 -23.69 -6.18
CA GLU A 164 6.16 -23.79 -7.42
C GLU A 164 5.60 -22.93 -8.58
N LEU A 165 4.98 -21.80 -8.23
CA LEU A 165 4.39 -20.83 -9.15
C LEU A 165 5.03 -19.44 -8.95
N PRO A 166 6.30 -19.24 -9.31
CA PRO A 166 6.99 -17.99 -9.05
C PRO A 166 6.31 -16.81 -9.77
N VAL A 167 6.08 -15.74 -9.00
CA VAL A 167 5.40 -14.54 -9.48
C VAL A 167 6.34 -13.72 -10.36
N THR A 168 5.95 -13.54 -11.62
CA THR A 168 6.70 -12.73 -12.61
C THR A 168 6.22 -11.28 -12.67
N ARG A 169 4.96 -11.01 -12.28
CA ARG A 169 4.41 -9.65 -12.15
C ARG A 169 3.35 -9.59 -11.06
N LEU A 170 3.36 -8.53 -10.28
CA LEU A 170 2.44 -8.33 -9.17
C LEU A 170 1.92 -6.89 -9.17
N ILE A 171 0.60 -6.72 -9.34
CA ILE A 171 -0.06 -5.43 -9.43
C ILE A 171 -1.16 -5.36 -8.38
N ARG A 172 -1.07 -4.45 -7.40
CA ARG A 172 -2.18 -4.21 -6.48
C ARG A 172 -3.23 -3.34 -7.16
N VAL A 173 -4.44 -3.89 -7.35
CA VAL A 173 -5.53 -3.21 -8.04
C VAL A 173 -6.56 -2.60 -7.11
N ALA A 174 -6.60 -3.03 -5.83
CA ALA A 174 -7.46 -2.44 -4.81
C ALA A 174 -6.86 -2.53 -3.41
N TYR A 175 -7.21 -1.56 -2.57
CA TYR A 175 -6.90 -1.51 -1.15
C TYR A 175 -8.11 -0.96 -0.39
N GLY A 176 -8.85 -1.85 0.29
CA GLY A 176 -10.15 -1.52 0.85
C GLY A 176 -11.12 -0.95 -0.21
N PRO A 177 -11.73 0.21 0.05
CA PRO A 177 -12.66 0.84 -0.88
C PRO A 177 -11.98 1.49 -2.09
N PHE A 178 -10.66 1.66 -2.07
CA PHE A 178 -9.93 2.34 -3.13
C PHE A 178 -9.53 1.38 -4.24
N GLN A 179 -9.80 1.79 -5.48
CA GLN A 179 -9.50 1.03 -6.68
C GLN A 179 -8.42 1.76 -7.50
N LEU A 180 -7.54 1.00 -8.15
CA LEU A 180 -6.58 1.54 -9.11
C LEU A 180 -7.29 2.15 -10.32
N GLY A 181 -8.30 1.43 -10.84
CA GLY A 181 -9.05 1.85 -12.01
C GLY A 181 -8.16 2.09 -13.23
N GLN A 182 -8.42 3.19 -13.93
CA GLN A 182 -7.68 3.61 -15.13
C GLN A 182 -6.54 4.59 -14.82
N LEU A 183 -6.14 4.75 -13.54
CA LEU A 183 -5.06 5.66 -13.17
C LEU A 183 -3.77 5.30 -13.91
N PRO A 184 -3.18 6.21 -14.72
CA PRO A 184 -1.96 5.92 -15.46
C PRO A 184 -0.76 5.61 -14.53
N ARG A 185 0.19 4.85 -15.02
CA ARG A 185 1.43 4.53 -14.28
C ARG A 185 2.20 5.82 -13.95
N GLY A 186 2.60 5.96 -12.69
CA GLY A 186 3.30 7.16 -12.18
C GLY A 186 2.37 8.35 -11.88
N ALA A 187 1.08 8.26 -12.20
CA ALA A 187 0.12 9.30 -11.87
C ALA A 187 -0.36 9.20 -10.42
N ALA A 188 -0.66 10.36 -9.83
CA ALA A 188 -1.31 10.50 -8.54
C ALA A 188 -2.61 11.31 -8.69
N GLU A 189 -3.66 10.87 -8.00
CA GLU A 189 -4.97 11.51 -8.02
C GLU A 189 -5.54 11.57 -6.60
N GLU A 190 -6.08 12.71 -6.21
CA GLU A 190 -6.72 12.84 -4.89
C GLU A 190 -7.97 11.96 -4.82
N GLY A 191 -8.04 11.14 -3.79
CA GLY A 191 -9.18 10.26 -3.56
C GLY A 191 -10.43 11.02 -3.13
N PRO A 192 -11.64 10.48 -3.39
CA PRO A 192 -12.88 11.13 -2.98
C PRO A 192 -12.92 11.32 -1.46
N GLY A 193 -12.97 12.57 -1.01
CA GLY A 193 -13.04 12.90 0.43
C GLY A 193 -14.27 12.31 1.13
N LYS A 194 -15.35 12.03 0.39
CA LYS A 194 -16.53 11.33 0.90
C LYS A 194 -16.18 9.93 1.39
N ILE A 195 -15.48 9.14 0.57
CA ILE A 195 -15.06 7.78 0.94
C ILE A 195 -14.19 7.82 2.21
N LEU A 196 -13.29 8.79 2.29
CA LEU A 196 -12.42 8.93 3.44
C LEU A 196 -13.20 9.21 4.72
N ARG A 197 -14.16 10.14 4.68
CA ARG A 197 -15.02 10.46 5.84
C ARG A 197 -15.90 9.29 6.28
N GLU A 198 -16.39 8.49 5.34
CA GLU A 198 -17.21 7.31 5.64
C GLU A 198 -16.40 6.17 6.28
N GLN A 199 -15.14 5.99 5.84
CA GLN A 199 -14.31 4.88 6.28
C GLN A 199 -13.53 5.16 7.57
N VAL A 200 -13.27 6.43 7.88
CA VAL A 200 -12.49 6.87 9.06
C VAL A 200 -13.16 8.07 9.72
N PRO A 201 -14.39 7.88 10.27
CA PRO A 201 -15.08 8.96 10.96
C PRO A 201 -14.24 9.43 12.17
N GLY A 202 -14.05 10.75 12.25
CA GLY A 202 -13.28 11.39 13.33
C GLY A 202 -11.83 11.76 13.02
N LEU A 203 -11.24 11.25 11.95
CA LEU A 203 -9.90 11.69 11.48
C LEU A 203 -9.96 12.73 10.35
N VAL A 204 -11.07 12.85 9.66
CA VAL A 204 -11.22 13.79 8.55
C VAL A 204 -12.32 14.78 8.89
N LYS A 205 -11.94 16.03 9.10
CA LYS A 205 -12.85 17.16 9.25
C LYS A 205 -13.36 17.68 7.91
#